data_8c0460005a4d2c780c669da8a6176b0d
#
_entry.id   8c0460005a4d2c780c669da8a6176b0d
#
_cell.length_a   1.000
_cell.length_b   1.000
_cell.length_c   1.000
_cell.angle_alpha   90.00
_cell.angle_beta   90.00
_cell.angle_gamma   90.00
#
_symmetry.space_group_name_H-M   'P 1'
#
loop_
_entity.id
_entity.type
_entity.pdbx_description
1 polymer ?
#
loop_
_entity_poly.entity_id
_entity_poly.type
_entity_poly.pdbx_seq_one_letter_code
_entity_poly.pdbx_strand_id
1 'polypeptide(L)'
;VRYREPKLKIMGIEAVKSSTPALCRHMITEVLKLFMNQTQEDVWAYIKAQREVFGQGMFEDVAFPRSVNGLKKYDTHDRKGCPIQVKGALVYNDHIGAMKKFEPIRDGQKIRFAYLREPNRFQSKVLAAPDGCPASWKVETMLDYETQWQKSFIEPLTAILGCAGWSVEKADVLF
;
A
#
# COMPACT_ATOMS: atom_id res chain seq x y z
N VAL A 1 -34.67 11.99 26.38
CA VAL A 1 -33.59 12.20 25.43
C VAL A 1 -32.94 10.86 25.17
N ARG A 2 -33.06 10.31 23.94
CA ARG A 2 -32.34 9.09 23.56
C ARG A 2 -30.92 9.52 23.17
N TYR A 3 -29.94 9.25 24.03
CA TYR A 3 -28.52 9.37 23.67
C TYR A 3 -28.22 8.32 22.60
N ARG A 4 -27.76 8.77 21.43
CA ARG A 4 -27.20 7.87 20.42
C ARG A 4 -25.85 7.38 20.91
N GLU A 5 -25.55 6.10 20.71
CA GLU A 5 -24.22 5.59 20.98
C GLU A 5 -23.14 6.43 20.26
N PRO A 6 -22.05 6.79 20.94
CA PRO A 6 -20.99 7.58 20.34
C PRO A 6 -20.40 6.83 19.15
N LYS A 7 -20.32 7.48 17.98
CA LYS A 7 -19.69 6.92 16.77
C LYS A 7 -18.32 7.54 16.57
N LEU A 8 -17.31 6.71 16.37
CA LEU A 8 -15.99 7.16 15.99
C LEU A 8 -16.07 7.81 14.59
N LYS A 9 -15.71 9.09 14.51
CA LYS A 9 -15.57 9.83 13.25
C LYS A 9 -14.10 10.06 12.96
N ILE A 10 -13.61 9.44 11.89
CA ILE A 10 -12.21 9.54 11.47
C ILE A 10 -12.13 10.52 10.29
N MET A 11 -11.23 11.50 10.36
CA MET A 11 -11.02 12.52 9.33
C MET A 11 -9.56 12.89 9.19
N GLY A 12 -9.12 13.18 7.97
CA GLY A 12 -7.81 13.79 7.70
C GLY A 12 -6.58 12.87 7.81
N ILE A 13 -6.76 11.61 8.16
CA ILE A 13 -5.67 10.65 8.32
C ILE A 13 -5.72 9.53 7.26
N GLU A 14 -4.71 8.68 7.24
CA GLU A 14 -4.52 7.62 6.25
C GLU A 14 -5.68 6.60 6.21
N ALA A 15 -6.38 6.41 7.33
CA ALA A 15 -7.56 5.54 7.39
C ALA A 15 -8.69 5.92 6.41
N VAL A 16 -8.74 7.20 5.97
CA VAL A 16 -9.78 7.71 5.07
C VAL A 16 -9.24 8.20 3.72
N LYS A 17 -7.92 8.28 3.54
CA LYS A 17 -7.31 8.72 2.27
C LYS A 17 -7.46 7.66 1.18
N SER A 18 -7.95 8.07 0.02
CA SER A 18 -8.06 7.18 -1.16
C SER A 18 -6.71 6.68 -1.70
N SER A 19 -5.62 7.35 -1.32
CA SER A 19 -4.25 6.99 -1.68
C SER A 19 -3.65 5.86 -0.83
N THR A 20 -4.31 5.48 0.27
CA THR A 20 -3.94 4.33 1.11
C THR A 20 -4.62 3.07 0.58
N PRO A 21 -3.95 1.91 0.53
CA PRO A 21 -4.58 0.65 0.15
C PRO A 21 -5.84 0.36 0.96
N ALA A 22 -6.86 -0.22 0.32
CA ALA A 22 -8.16 -0.45 0.98
C ALA A 22 -8.04 -1.32 2.23
N LEU A 23 -7.21 -2.37 2.14
CA LEU A 23 -6.91 -3.27 3.27
C LEU A 23 -6.31 -2.49 4.45
N CYS A 24 -5.31 -1.64 4.19
CA CYS A 24 -4.67 -0.82 5.24
C CYS A 24 -5.63 0.19 5.86
N ARG A 25 -6.52 0.81 5.08
CA ARG A 25 -7.54 1.72 5.62
C ARG A 25 -8.45 1.02 6.61
N HIS A 26 -8.88 -0.21 6.28
CA HIS A 26 -9.68 -1.02 7.19
C HIS A 26 -8.89 -1.35 8.47
N MET A 27 -7.68 -1.85 8.34
CA MET A 27 -6.81 -2.20 9.47
C MET A 27 -6.52 -1.00 10.39
N ILE A 28 -6.19 0.17 9.84
CA ILE A 28 -5.98 1.40 10.64
C ILE A 28 -7.26 1.80 11.38
N THR A 29 -8.42 1.69 10.72
CA THR A 29 -9.70 1.98 11.36
C THR A 29 -9.96 1.06 12.56
N GLU A 30 -9.68 -0.25 12.44
CA GLU A 30 -9.83 -1.20 13.54
C GLU A 30 -8.83 -0.92 14.68
N VAL A 31 -7.58 -0.59 14.36
CA VAL A 31 -6.60 -0.16 15.38
C VAL A 31 -7.11 1.05 16.16
N LEU A 32 -7.69 2.04 15.49
CA LEU A 32 -8.22 3.23 16.18
C LEU A 32 -9.41 2.90 17.09
N LYS A 33 -10.26 1.94 16.72
CA LYS A 33 -11.32 1.45 17.59
C LYS A 33 -10.77 0.72 18.83
N LEU A 34 -9.76 -0.13 18.64
CA LEU A 34 -9.07 -0.80 19.74
C LEU A 34 -8.37 0.20 20.66
N PHE A 35 -7.65 1.16 20.09
CA PHE A 35 -6.98 2.25 20.83
C PHE A 35 -7.94 3.02 21.77
N MET A 36 -9.19 3.22 21.35
CA MET A 36 -10.19 3.94 22.15
C MET A 36 -10.73 3.12 23.34
N ASN A 37 -10.67 1.78 23.28
CA ASN A 37 -11.43 0.92 24.18
C ASN A 37 -10.59 -0.19 24.82
N GLN A 38 -9.36 -0.42 24.38
CA GLN A 38 -8.53 -1.56 24.76
C GLN A 38 -7.13 -1.11 25.23
N THR A 39 -6.31 -2.07 25.65
CA THR A 39 -4.93 -1.84 26.07
C THR A 39 -3.98 -1.73 24.88
N GLN A 40 -2.75 -1.26 25.15
CA GLN A 40 -1.70 -1.20 24.14
C GLN A 40 -1.29 -2.60 23.66
N GLU A 41 -1.29 -3.58 24.58
CA GLU A 41 -1.00 -4.98 24.28
C GLU A 41 -2.02 -5.59 23.29
N ASP A 42 -3.31 -5.26 23.43
CA ASP A 42 -4.35 -5.71 22.52
C ASP A 42 -4.15 -5.13 21.11
N VAL A 43 -3.74 -3.86 21.04
CA VAL A 43 -3.40 -3.21 19.77
C VAL A 43 -2.19 -3.87 19.12
N TRP A 44 -1.13 -4.19 19.87
CA TRP A 44 0.04 -4.89 19.34
C TRP A 44 -0.30 -6.30 18.85
N ALA A 45 -1.11 -7.04 19.60
CA ALA A 45 -1.57 -8.36 19.19
C ALA A 45 -2.36 -8.31 17.86
N TYR A 46 -3.23 -7.30 17.72
CA TYR A 46 -3.94 -7.07 16.47
C TYR A 46 -2.99 -6.76 15.31
N ILE A 47 -2.05 -5.82 15.47
CA ILE A 47 -1.06 -5.45 14.44
C ILE A 47 -0.29 -6.69 13.99
N LYS A 48 0.18 -7.51 14.91
CA LYS A 48 0.90 -8.76 14.60
C LYS A 48 0.05 -9.73 13.78
N ALA A 49 -1.20 -9.94 14.16
CA ALA A 49 -2.10 -10.80 13.40
C ALA A 49 -2.39 -10.26 11.99
N GLN A 50 -2.55 -8.94 11.84
CA GLN A 50 -2.81 -8.32 10.55
C GLN A 50 -1.60 -8.37 9.60
N ARG A 51 -0.38 -8.45 10.11
CA ARG A 51 0.81 -8.61 9.26
C ARG A 51 0.77 -9.91 8.46
N GLU A 52 0.33 -11.01 9.06
CA GLU A 52 0.17 -12.28 8.36
C GLU A 52 -0.91 -12.21 7.28
N VAL A 53 -2.04 -11.58 7.59
CA VAL A 53 -3.11 -11.34 6.61
C VAL A 53 -2.62 -10.48 5.44
N PHE A 54 -1.88 -9.42 5.73
CA PHE A 54 -1.30 -8.54 4.72
C PHE A 54 -0.31 -9.28 3.82
N GLY A 55 0.54 -10.14 4.38
CA GLY A 55 1.53 -10.93 3.64
C GLY A 55 0.93 -11.98 2.69
N GLN A 56 -0.39 -12.22 2.78
CA GLN A 56 -1.14 -13.09 1.86
C GLN A 56 -2.03 -12.28 0.90
N GLY A 57 -2.02 -10.96 0.99
CA GLY A 57 -2.82 -10.06 0.14
C GLY A 57 -2.40 -10.12 -1.32
N MET A 58 -3.37 -10.01 -2.22
CA MET A 58 -3.12 -9.87 -3.66
C MET A 58 -2.53 -8.48 -3.96
N PHE A 59 -1.95 -8.32 -5.15
CA PHE A 59 -1.42 -7.03 -5.59
C PHE A 59 -2.44 -5.88 -5.41
N GLU A 60 -3.69 -6.11 -5.79
CA GLU A 60 -4.77 -5.11 -5.73
C GLU A 60 -5.11 -4.68 -4.30
N ASP A 61 -4.91 -5.54 -3.31
CA ASP A 61 -5.24 -5.28 -1.90
C ASP A 61 -4.17 -4.43 -1.22
N VAL A 62 -2.90 -4.69 -1.56
CA VAL A 62 -1.75 -4.09 -0.86
C VAL A 62 -1.11 -2.92 -1.60
N ALA A 63 -1.35 -2.77 -2.92
CA ALA A 63 -0.76 -1.74 -3.74
C ALA A 63 -1.36 -0.35 -3.48
N PHE A 64 -0.53 0.68 -3.60
CA PHE A 64 -0.93 2.08 -3.40
C PHE A 64 -1.71 2.62 -4.60
N PRO A 65 -2.95 3.08 -4.42
CA PRO A 65 -3.67 3.81 -5.47
C PRO A 65 -3.02 5.18 -5.73
N ARG A 66 -2.74 5.51 -6.97
CA ARG A 66 -2.21 6.82 -7.40
C ARG A 66 -2.69 7.15 -8.81
N SER A 67 -2.58 8.43 -9.18
CA SER A 67 -2.69 8.86 -10.57
C SER A 67 -1.29 9.03 -11.16
N VAL A 68 -1.13 8.65 -12.41
CA VAL A 68 0.13 8.80 -13.16
C VAL A 68 0.06 10.07 -13.98
N ASN A 69 1.03 10.96 -13.78
CA ASN A 69 1.15 12.18 -14.57
C ASN A 69 2.62 12.37 -14.99
N GLY A 70 2.81 12.78 -16.23
CA GLY A 70 4.14 13.09 -16.76
C GLY A 70 4.91 11.89 -17.30
N LEU A 71 4.24 10.81 -17.75
CA LEU A 71 4.89 9.67 -18.43
C LEU A 71 5.80 10.13 -19.56
N LYS A 72 5.31 11.07 -20.40
CA LYS A 72 6.08 11.61 -21.52
C LYS A 72 7.33 12.39 -21.14
N LYS A 73 7.44 12.79 -19.87
CA LYS A 73 8.60 13.53 -19.36
C LYS A 73 9.78 12.61 -19.09
N TYR A 74 9.52 11.32 -18.94
CA TYR A 74 10.52 10.30 -18.63
C TYR A 74 10.52 9.26 -19.75
N ASP A 75 11.67 9.07 -20.36
CA ASP A 75 11.93 8.10 -21.43
C ASP A 75 12.23 6.70 -20.91
N THR A 76 12.76 6.62 -19.68
CA THR A 76 13.08 5.35 -19.01
C THR A 76 12.68 5.39 -17.54
N HIS A 77 12.39 4.21 -16.97
CA HIS A 77 12.07 4.08 -15.54
C HIS A 77 13.26 4.35 -14.62
N ASP A 78 14.50 4.31 -15.11
CA ASP A 78 15.71 4.55 -14.32
C ASP A 78 16.14 6.01 -14.30
N ARG A 79 15.45 6.90 -15.00
CA ARG A 79 15.76 8.31 -15.02
C ARG A 79 15.72 8.92 -13.62
N LYS A 80 16.78 9.63 -13.24
CA LYS A 80 16.88 10.32 -11.95
C LYS A 80 15.72 11.31 -11.76
N GLY A 81 15.08 11.25 -10.59
CA GLY A 81 13.94 12.10 -10.26
C GLY A 81 12.60 11.62 -10.82
N CYS A 82 12.53 10.43 -11.42
CA CYS A 82 11.28 9.82 -11.84
C CYS A 82 10.42 9.46 -10.61
N PRO A 83 9.18 9.95 -10.49
CA PRO A 83 8.30 9.58 -9.40
C PRO A 83 8.01 8.09 -9.38
N ILE A 84 7.87 7.49 -8.18
CA ILE A 84 7.76 6.04 -8.00
C ILE A 84 6.61 5.42 -8.80
N GLN A 85 5.44 6.07 -8.82
CA GLN A 85 4.27 5.60 -9.58
C GLN A 85 4.48 5.68 -11.09
N VAL A 86 5.22 6.69 -11.57
CA VAL A 86 5.59 6.84 -12.99
C VAL A 86 6.61 5.77 -13.37
N LYS A 87 7.61 5.53 -12.50
CA LYS A 87 8.57 4.44 -12.67
C LYS A 87 7.86 3.09 -12.84
N GLY A 88 6.94 2.76 -11.93
CA GLY A 88 6.16 1.52 -12.02
C GLY A 88 5.30 1.42 -13.28
N ALA A 89 4.73 2.53 -13.75
CA ALA A 89 3.93 2.57 -14.97
C ALA A 89 4.78 2.37 -16.23
N LEU A 90 5.98 2.94 -16.30
CA LEU A 90 6.92 2.70 -17.40
C LEU A 90 7.35 1.23 -17.46
N VAL A 91 7.69 0.64 -16.29
CA VAL A 91 8.04 -0.79 -16.21
C VAL A 91 6.88 -1.67 -16.71
N TYR A 92 5.64 -1.35 -16.33
CA TYR A 92 4.46 -2.06 -16.83
C TYR A 92 4.35 -1.94 -18.35
N ASN A 93 4.45 -0.73 -18.89
CA ASN A 93 4.31 -0.47 -20.32
C ASN A 93 5.38 -1.18 -21.15
N ASP A 94 6.61 -1.25 -20.65
CA ASP A 94 7.71 -1.95 -21.32
C ASP A 94 7.45 -3.47 -21.43
N HIS A 95 6.77 -4.05 -20.44
CA HIS A 95 6.54 -5.50 -20.39
C HIS A 95 5.20 -5.93 -20.99
N ILE A 96 4.23 -5.00 -21.13
CA ILE A 96 2.89 -5.32 -21.63
C ILE A 96 2.80 -5.31 -23.16
N GLY A 97 3.74 -4.67 -23.86
CA GLY A 97 3.66 -4.30 -25.28
C GLY A 97 3.29 -5.40 -26.28
N ALA A 98 3.45 -6.69 -25.92
CA ALA A 98 3.08 -7.83 -26.76
C ALA A 98 1.73 -8.48 -26.36
N MET A 99 1.10 -8.05 -25.27
CA MET A 99 -0.09 -8.68 -24.70
C MET A 99 -1.36 -7.98 -25.16
N LYS A 100 -2.01 -8.43 -26.23
CA LYS A 100 -3.23 -7.83 -26.83
C LYS A 100 -4.39 -7.58 -25.84
N LYS A 101 -4.42 -8.27 -24.70
CA LYS A 101 -5.49 -8.17 -23.68
C LYS A 101 -5.32 -6.98 -22.74
N PHE A 102 -4.15 -6.40 -22.66
CA PHE A 102 -3.81 -5.36 -21.70
C PHE A 102 -3.40 -4.09 -22.43
N GLU A 103 -3.86 -2.94 -21.95
CA GLU A 103 -3.52 -1.64 -22.54
C GLU A 103 -2.38 -0.97 -21.77
N PRO A 104 -1.50 -0.23 -22.47
CA PRO A 104 -0.51 0.60 -21.82
C PRO A 104 -1.13 1.67 -20.93
N ILE A 105 -0.50 1.94 -19.81
CA ILE A 105 -0.87 3.05 -18.90
C ILE A 105 -0.61 4.38 -19.62
N ARG A 106 -1.55 5.32 -19.49
CA ARG A 106 -1.51 6.67 -20.07
C ARG A 106 -1.49 7.74 -18.99
N ASP A 107 -1.05 8.95 -19.34
CA ASP A 107 -1.11 10.10 -18.45
C ASP A 107 -2.55 10.38 -17.97
N GLY A 108 -2.67 10.73 -16.68
CA GLY A 108 -3.94 10.97 -16.01
C GLY A 108 -4.65 9.71 -15.50
N GLN A 109 -4.20 8.53 -15.89
CA GLN A 109 -4.84 7.28 -15.50
C GLN A 109 -4.62 6.97 -14.03
N LYS A 110 -5.65 6.42 -13.37
CA LYS A 110 -5.52 5.83 -12.03
C LYS A 110 -4.89 4.46 -12.13
N ILE A 111 -3.93 4.22 -11.27
CA ILE A 111 -3.19 2.95 -11.17
C ILE A 111 -3.02 2.55 -9.71
N ARG A 112 -2.56 1.33 -9.50
CA ARG A 112 -1.98 0.89 -8.24
C ARG A 112 -0.53 0.54 -8.46
N PHE A 113 0.36 0.89 -7.50
CA PHE A 113 1.75 0.47 -7.56
C PHE A 113 2.16 -0.23 -6.26
N ALA A 114 3.06 -1.20 -6.38
CA ALA A 114 3.63 -1.90 -5.25
C ALA A 114 5.14 -2.04 -5.40
N TYR A 115 5.82 -2.14 -4.26
CA TYR A 115 7.25 -2.44 -4.21
C TYR A 115 7.50 -3.92 -4.51
N LEU A 116 8.59 -4.19 -5.21
CA LEU A 116 9.04 -5.53 -5.56
C LEU A 116 10.41 -5.83 -4.93
N ARG A 117 10.60 -7.07 -4.53
CA ARG A 117 11.90 -7.60 -4.12
C ARG A 117 12.81 -7.76 -5.34
N GLU A 118 14.10 -7.50 -5.16
CA GLU A 118 15.11 -7.76 -6.18
C GLU A 118 16.00 -8.95 -5.77
N PRO A 119 16.52 -9.71 -6.72
CA PRO A 119 16.32 -9.59 -8.17
C PRO A 119 14.94 -10.10 -8.61
N ASN A 120 14.35 -9.48 -9.64
CA ASN A 120 13.09 -9.92 -10.24
C ASN A 120 13.13 -9.77 -11.76
N ARG A 121 12.14 -10.35 -12.47
CA ARG A 121 12.06 -10.34 -13.93
C ARG A 121 11.92 -8.94 -14.55
N PHE A 122 11.43 -7.97 -13.78
CA PHE A 122 11.23 -6.59 -14.24
C PHE A 122 12.47 -5.72 -14.06
N GLN A 123 13.50 -6.20 -13.38
CA GLN A 123 14.71 -5.44 -13.02
C GLN A 123 14.35 -4.08 -12.39
N SER A 124 13.30 -4.05 -11.58
CA SER A 124 12.76 -2.86 -10.94
C SER A 124 12.24 -3.13 -9.53
N LYS A 125 12.45 -2.17 -8.64
CA LYS A 125 11.92 -2.19 -7.25
C LYS A 125 10.42 -1.84 -7.17
N VAL A 126 9.78 -1.52 -8.29
CA VAL A 126 8.38 -1.09 -8.32
C VAL A 126 7.70 -1.54 -9.61
N LEU A 127 6.45 -1.93 -9.49
CA LEU A 127 5.55 -2.19 -10.60
C LEU A 127 4.23 -1.46 -10.37
N ALA A 128 3.64 -0.93 -11.43
CA ALA A 128 2.29 -0.40 -11.38
C ALA A 128 1.38 -1.17 -12.36
N ALA A 129 0.08 -1.16 -12.10
CA ALA A 129 -0.93 -1.69 -13.01
C ALA A 129 -2.23 -0.89 -12.88
N PRO A 130 -3.04 -0.74 -13.95
CA PRO A 130 -4.32 -0.05 -13.86
C PRO A 130 -5.36 -0.84 -13.06
N ASP A 131 -5.66 -2.07 -13.44
CA ASP A 131 -6.70 -2.93 -12.87
C ASP A 131 -6.17 -4.32 -12.47
N GLY A 132 -4.90 -4.39 -12.09
CA GLY A 132 -4.21 -5.63 -11.76
C GLY A 132 -3.18 -6.03 -12.80
N CYS A 133 -2.41 -7.06 -12.47
CA CYS A 133 -1.32 -7.55 -13.29
C CYS A 133 -1.75 -8.81 -14.08
N PRO A 134 -1.13 -9.07 -15.25
CA PRO A 134 -1.32 -10.35 -15.91
C PRO A 134 -0.98 -11.52 -14.96
N ALA A 135 -1.89 -12.49 -14.82
CA ALA A 135 -1.68 -13.66 -13.95
C ALA A 135 -0.39 -14.45 -14.28
N SER A 136 0.03 -14.42 -15.56
CA SER A 136 1.29 -15.04 -16.00
C SER A 136 2.54 -14.40 -15.40
N TRP A 137 2.43 -13.18 -14.86
CA TRP A 137 3.55 -12.51 -14.20
C TRP A 137 3.81 -13.01 -12.80
N LYS A 138 2.81 -13.61 -12.13
CA LYS A 138 2.89 -14.11 -10.75
C LYS A 138 3.48 -13.06 -9.79
N VAL A 139 2.95 -11.84 -9.86
CA VAL A 139 3.52 -10.65 -9.20
C VAL A 139 3.60 -10.84 -7.69
N GLU A 140 2.64 -11.55 -7.10
CA GLU A 140 2.57 -11.83 -5.65
C GLU A 140 3.84 -12.53 -5.13
N THR A 141 4.49 -13.35 -5.96
CA THR A 141 5.75 -14.02 -5.58
C THR A 141 6.94 -13.07 -5.47
N MET A 142 6.82 -11.88 -6.04
CA MET A 142 7.87 -10.87 -6.10
C MET A 142 7.57 -9.63 -5.24
N LEU A 143 6.35 -9.52 -4.67
CA LEU A 143 6.00 -8.39 -3.81
C LEU A 143 6.94 -8.29 -2.61
N ASP A 144 7.41 -7.09 -2.34
CA ASP A 144 8.10 -6.74 -1.11
C ASP A 144 7.07 -6.36 -0.05
N TYR A 145 6.44 -7.37 0.55
CA TYR A 145 5.42 -7.20 1.58
C TYR A 145 5.95 -6.44 2.79
N GLU A 146 7.24 -6.57 3.10
CA GLU A 146 7.87 -5.85 4.22
C GLU A 146 7.87 -4.33 3.97
N THR A 147 8.48 -3.91 2.86
CA THR A 147 8.50 -2.49 2.47
C THR A 147 7.08 -1.96 2.28
N GLN A 148 6.21 -2.77 1.71
CA GLN A 148 4.81 -2.40 1.48
C GLN A 148 4.06 -2.19 2.80
N TRP A 149 4.22 -3.10 3.76
CA TRP A 149 3.65 -3.02 5.10
C TRP A 149 4.14 -1.81 5.88
N GLN A 150 5.45 -1.60 5.92
CA GLN A 150 6.05 -0.46 6.59
C GLN A 150 5.48 0.86 6.08
N LYS A 151 5.45 1.05 4.76
CA LYS A 151 5.02 2.33 4.15
C LYS A 151 3.51 2.55 4.16
N SER A 152 2.70 1.49 4.06
CA SER A 152 1.25 1.63 3.94
C SER A 152 0.51 1.55 5.27
N PHE A 153 1.11 0.94 6.29
CA PHE A 153 0.47 0.69 7.56
C PHE A 153 1.28 1.18 8.76
N ILE A 154 2.52 0.73 8.94
CA ILE A 154 3.30 1.03 10.15
C ILE A 154 3.68 2.51 10.24
N GLU A 155 4.28 3.11 9.20
CA GLU A 155 4.66 4.53 9.20
C GLU A 155 3.45 5.45 9.51
N PRO A 156 2.30 5.32 8.82
CA PRO A 156 1.11 6.11 9.14
C PRO A 156 0.60 5.87 10.56
N LEU A 157 0.59 4.62 11.01
CA LEU A 157 0.09 4.26 12.33
C LEU A 157 0.98 4.79 13.46
N THR A 158 2.31 4.73 13.28
CA THR A 158 3.30 5.30 14.20
C THR A 158 3.06 6.80 14.39
N ALA A 159 2.81 7.53 13.29
CA ALA A 159 2.50 8.95 13.36
C ALA A 159 1.20 9.23 14.14
N ILE A 160 0.17 8.40 13.96
CA ILE A 160 -1.14 8.57 14.63
C ILE A 160 -1.03 8.24 16.12
N LEU A 161 -0.52 7.06 16.47
CA LEU A 161 -0.45 6.58 17.85
C LEU A 161 0.63 7.31 18.66
N GLY A 162 1.70 7.76 17.99
CA GLY A 162 2.76 8.57 18.61
C GLY A 162 2.25 9.88 19.19
N CYS A 163 1.22 10.50 18.60
CA CYS A 163 0.56 11.68 19.15
C CYS A 163 -0.08 11.42 20.54
N ALA A 164 -0.43 10.16 20.82
CA ALA A 164 -0.98 9.72 22.11
C ALA A 164 0.07 9.06 23.03
N GLY A 165 1.36 9.11 22.65
CA GLY A 165 2.44 8.51 23.40
C GLY A 165 2.56 6.99 23.31
N TRP A 166 1.86 6.36 22.36
CA TRP A 166 1.93 4.92 22.12
C TRP A 166 2.98 4.58 21.08
N SER A 167 3.76 3.52 21.32
CA SER A 167 4.75 2.98 20.38
C SER A 167 4.19 1.78 19.64
N VAL A 168 4.47 1.68 18.33
CA VAL A 168 4.19 0.49 17.50
C VAL A 168 5.41 -0.40 17.33
N GLU A 169 6.61 0.04 17.73
CA GLU A 169 7.87 -0.69 17.52
C GLU A 169 7.89 -2.07 18.17
N LYS A 170 7.25 -2.22 19.35
CA LYS A 170 7.16 -3.52 20.05
C LYS A 170 6.26 -4.54 19.33
N ALA A 171 5.33 -4.08 18.50
CA ALA A 171 4.51 -4.98 17.69
C ALA A 171 5.32 -5.57 16.50
N ASP A 172 6.37 -4.87 16.07
CA ASP A 172 7.18 -5.21 14.89
C ASP A 172 8.45 -6.02 15.25
N VAL A 173 8.94 -5.92 16.48
CA VAL A 173 10.23 -6.48 16.93
C VAL A 173 10.14 -7.94 17.42
N LEU A 174 8.96 -8.53 17.51
CA LEU A 174 8.80 -9.91 17.97
C LEU A 174 8.77 -10.91 16.80
N PHE A 175 9.90 -11.01 16.09
CA PHE A 175 10.22 -12.12 15.18
C PHE A 175 11.54 -12.74 15.57
#